data_fb253d506432094d86802ef3289a53a2
#
_entry.id   fb253d506432094d86802ef3289a53a2
#
_cell.length_a   1.000
_cell.length_b   1.000
_cell.length_c   1.000
_cell.angle_alpha   90.00
_cell.angle_beta   90.00
_cell.angle_gamma   90.00
#
_symmetry.space_group_name_H-M   'P 1'
#
loop_
_entity.id
_entity.type
_entity.pdbx_description
1 polymer ?
#
loop_
_entity_poly.entity_id
_entity_poly.type
_entity_poly.pdbx_seq_one_letter_code
_entity_poly.pdbx_strand_id
1 'polypeptide(L)'
;VATYSGDTGYIEVKSDMEKAEEKIERIEFSMATTKNFIRIIDNAIDTLKDDVYYDLIRLRYFEGKSREEIAEYFDCDVSTVNRNKNRLINLLQIRLFSDEVIQQIFSY
;
A
#
# COMPACT_ATOMS: atom_id res chain seq x y z
N VAL A 1 14.40 12.69 35.72
CA VAL A 1 14.81 11.96 36.89
C VAL A 1 14.63 10.48 36.67
N ALA A 2 15.67 9.73 36.90
CA ALA A 2 15.60 8.28 36.83
C ALA A 2 14.71 7.77 37.96
N THR A 3 13.71 7.05 37.59
CA THR A 3 12.86 6.37 38.59
C THR A 3 13.51 5.05 38.90
N TYR A 4 13.77 4.84 40.17
CA TYR A 4 14.43 3.65 40.63
C TYR A 4 13.43 2.69 41.24
N SER A 5 13.46 1.46 40.78
CA SER A 5 12.77 0.36 41.39
C SER A 5 13.78 -0.46 42.17
N GLY A 6 13.60 -0.58 43.48
CA GLY A 6 14.60 -1.13 44.35
C GLY A 6 15.03 -2.56 44.08
N ASP A 7 14.25 -3.34 43.41
CA ASP A 7 14.48 -4.75 43.15
C ASP A 7 15.03 -5.03 41.73
N THR A 8 14.77 -4.15 40.79
CA THR A 8 15.12 -4.38 39.39
C THR A 8 16.26 -3.53 38.92
N GLY A 9 16.83 -2.76 39.79
CA GLY A 9 17.75 -1.74 39.38
C GLY A 9 17.01 -0.48 38.96
N TYR A 10 17.43 0.14 37.93
CA TYR A 10 16.87 1.40 37.52
C TYR A 10 16.00 1.27 36.27
N ILE A 11 15.06 2.17 36.16
CA ILE A 11 14.33 2.39 34.92
C ILE A 11 15.10 3.45 34.15
N GLU A 12 15.53 3.08 32.95
CA GLU A 12 16.23 4.02 32.10
C GLU A 12 15.30 5.16 31.69
N VAL A 13 15.72 6.38 31.94
CA VAL A 13 14.97 7.58 31.56
C VAL A 13 15.71 8.23 30.41
N LYS A 14 15.06 8.28 29.28
CA LYS A 14 15.59 8.92 28.07
C LYS A 14 15.35 10.42 28.15
N SER A 15 16.33 11.20 27.67
CA SER A 15 16.16 12.64 27.53
C SER A 15 15.07 12.96 26.49
N ASP A 16 14.57 14.19 26.55
CA ASP A 16 13.60 14.65 25.55
C ASP A 16 14.16 14.61 24.15
N MET A 17 15.46 14.89 24.00
CA MET A 17 16.18 14.82 22.72
C MET A 17 16.19 13.38 22.18
N GLU A 18 16.52 12.41 23.01
CA GLU A 18 16.54 11.00 22.61
C GLU A 18 15.16 10.49 22.23
N LYS A 19 14.12 10.91 22.95
CA LYS A 19 12.74 10.57 22.60
C LYS A 19 12.32 11.16 21.26
N ALA A 20 12.73 12.40 20.99
CA ALA A 20 12.47 13.06 19.72
C ALA A 20 13.18 12.36 18.57
N GLU A 21 14.44 11.98 18.75
CA GLU A 21 15.22 11.24 17.76
C GLU A 21 14.57 9.90 17.44
N GLU A 22 14.11 9.16 18.45
CA GLU A 22 13.42 7.89 18.25
C GLU A 22 12.10 8.04 17.47
N LYS A 23 11.37 9.12 17.73
CA LYS A 23 10.14 9.41 16.99
C LYS A 23 10.45 9.71 15.52
N ILE A 24 11.48 10.48 15.26
CA ILE A 24 11.92 10.80 13.90
C ILE A 24 12.32 9.52 13.17
N GLU A 25 13.12 8.65 13.78
CA GLU A 25 13.52 7.38 13.19
C GLU A 25 12.33 6.50 12.84
N ARG A 26 11.32 6.42 13.72
CA ARG A 26 10.10 5.65 13.47
C ARG A 26 9.29 6.22 12.31
N ILE A 27 9.19 7.54 12.24
CA ILE A 27 8.49 8.21 11.13
C ILE A 27 9.22 7.97 9.82
N GLU A 28 10.54 8.09 9.79
CA GLU A 28 11.35 7.83 8.62
C GLU A 28 11.21 6.38 8.14
N PHE A 29 11.24 5.42 9.06
CA PHE A 29 11.03 4.02 8.75
C PHE A 29 9.64 3.77 8.17
N SER A 30 8.59 4.35 8.77
CA SER A 30 7.21 4.23 8.29
C SER A 30 7.05 4.83 6.90
N MET A 31 7.67 5.98 6.64
CA MET A 31 7.64 6.61 5.33
C MET A 31 8.34 5.75 4.27
N ALA A 32 9.50 5.20 4.59
CA ALA A 32 10.24 4.33 3.68
C ALA A 32 9.44 3.07 3.35
N THR A 33 8.81 2.47 4.35
CA THR A 33 7.96 1.28 4.18
C THR A 33 6.76 1.61 3.29
N THR A 34 6.08 2.74 3.55
CA THR A 34 4.92 3.18 2.76
C THR A 34 5.32 3.43 1.30
N LYS A 35 6.44 4.10 1.06
CA LYS A 35 6.96 4.33 -0.29
C LYS A 35 7.24 3.01 -1.02
N ASN A 36 7.79 2.04 -0.31
CA ASN A 36 8.06 0.72 -0.89
C ASN A 36 6.77 0.00 -1.29
N PHE A 37 5.74 0.04 -0.46
CA PHE A 37 4.43 -0.53 -0.79
C PHE A 37 3.79 0.17 -1.99
N ILE A 38 3.84 1.50 -2.04
CA ILE A 38 3.33 2.27 -3.18
C ILE A 38 4.05 1.85 -4.46
N ARG A 39 5.37 1.73 -4.42
CA ARG A 39 6.16 1.29 -5.58
C ARG A 39 5.76 -0.11 -6.05
N ILE A 40 5.55 -1.04 -5.12
CA ILE A 40 5.13 -2.40 -5.43
C ILE A 40 3.75 -2.41 -6.10
N ILE A 41 2.81 -1.64 -5.54
CA ILE A 41 1.45 -1.52 -6.09
C ILE A 41 1.48 -0.86 -7.48
N ASP A 42 2.23 0.23 -7.63
CA ASP A 42 2.35 0.93 -8.91
C ASP A 42 2.96 0.02 -9.98
N ASN A 43 3.98 -0.75 -9.64
CA ASN A 43 4.59 -1.71 -10.55
C ASN A 43 3.60 -2.81 -10.96
N ALA A 44 2.79 -3.30 -10.01
CA ALA A 44 1.78 -4.31 -10.30
C ALA A 44 0.70 -3.75 -11.24
N ILE A 45 0.22 -2.54 -10.99
CA ILE A 45 -0.75 -1.86 -11.84
C ILE A 45 -0.16 -1.63 -13.23
N ASP A 46 1.09 -1.21 -13.32
CA ASP A 46 1.77 -0.94 -14.60
C ASP A 46 1.87 -2.17 -15.49
N THR A 47 1.89 -3.38 -14.91
CA THR A 47 1.87 -4.62 -15.71
C THR A 47 0.59 -4.78 -16.51
N LEU A 48 -0.46 -4.05 -16.19
CA LEU A 48 -1.76 -4.10 -16.85
C LEU A 48 -1.95 -3.00 -17.90
N LYS A 49 -0.94 -2.18 -18.14
CA LYS A 49 -1.05 -0.96 -18.98
C LYS A 49 -1.51 -1.21 -20.41
N ASP A 50 -1.29 -2.41 -20.93
CA ASP A 50 -1.72 -2.79 -22.28
C ASP A 50 -3.13 -3.38 -22.33
N ASP A 51 -3.77 -3.55 -21.17
CA ASP A 51 -5.14 -4.03 -21.09
C ASP A 51 -6.13 -2.94 -21.53
N VAL A 52 -7.12 -3.34 -22.32
CA VAL A 52 -8.15 -2.43 -22.82
C VAL A 52 -8.90 -1.73 -21.68
N TYR A 53 -9.05 -2.42 -20.55
CA TYR A 53 -9.75 -1.91 -19.36
C TYR A 53 -8.79 -1.37 -18.29
N TYR A 54 -7.56 -1.06 -18.65
CA TYR A 54 -6.57 -0.53 -17.69
C TYR A 54 -7.08 0.67 -16.89
N ASP A 55 -7.71 1.62 -17.57
CA ASP A 55 -8.24 2.83 -16.94
C ASP A 55 -9.34 2.56 -15.89
N LEU A 56 -9.92 1.37 -15.89
CA LEU A 56 -10.96 1.00 -14.93
C LEU A 56 -10.44 1.08 -13.49
N ILE A 57 -9.20 0.67 -13.25
CA ILE A 57 -8.56 0.74 -11.93
C ILE A 57 -8.49 2.20 -11.46
N ARG A 58 -7.99 3.09 -12.30
CA ARG A 58 -7.89 4.52 -11.99
C ARG A 58 -9.26 5.13 -11.76
N LEU A 59 -10.20 4.89 -12.65
CA LEU A 59 -11.54 5.46 -12.56
C LEU A 59 -12.27 5.01 -11.29
N ARG A 60 -12.17 3.74 -10.94
CA ARG A 60 -12.90 3.18 -9.80
C ARG A 60 -12.26 3.53 -8.47
N TYR A 61 -10.93 3.37 -8.36
CA TYR A 61 -10.24 3.41 -7.07
C TYR A 61 -9.56 4.73 -6.79
N PHE A 62 -9.14 5.47 -7.80
CA PHE A 62 -8.47 6.75 -7.60
C PHE A 62 -9.40 7.94 -7.83
N GLU A 63 -10.33 7.85 -8.77
CA GLU A 63 -11.26 8.93 -9.06
C GLU A 63 -12.65 8.73 -8.45
N GLY A 64 -12.92 7.56 -7.90
CA GLY A 64 -14.19 7.29 -7.23
C GLY A 64 -15.41 7.30 -8.14
N LYS A 65 -15.23 6.98 -9.41
CA LYS A 65 -16.34 6.93 -10.36
C LYS A 65 -17.30 5.77 -10.07
N SER A 66 -18.58 5.97 -10.33
CA SER A 66 -19.58 4.93 -10.21
C SER A 66 -19.44 3.90 -11.35
N ARG A 67 -20.04 2.72 -11.16
CA ARG A 67 -20.05 1.69 -12.19
C ARG A 67 -20.73 2.17 -13.47
N GLU A 68 -21.78 2.95 -13.32
CA GLU A 68 -22.53 3.55 -14.44
C GLU A 68 -21.67 4.54 -15.22
N GLU A 69 -20.92 5.38 -14.52
CA GLU A 69 -19.99 6.33 -15.14
C GLU A 69 -18.87 5.61 -15.88
N ILE A 70 -18.34 4.52 -15.29
CA ILE A 70 -17.28 3.71 -15.90
C ILE A 70 -17.82 2.98 -17.14
N ALA A 71 -19.04 2.44 -17.07
CA ALA A 71 -19.70 1.81 -18.19
C ALA A 71 -19.86 2.78 -19.37
N GLU A 72 -20.22 4.01 -19.06
CA GLU A 72 -20.32 5.08 -20.05
C GLU A 72 -18.96 5.40 -20.67
N TYR A 73 -17.92 5.50 -19.84
CA TYR A 73 -16.56 5.75 -20.30
C TYR A 73 -16.07 4.70 -21.31
N PHE A 74 -16.35 3.42 -21.04
CA PHE A 74 -15.94 2.32 -21.92
C PHE A 74 -16.98 1.95 -22.99
N ASP A 75 -18.08 2.64 -23.03
CA ASP A 75 -19.20 2.35 -23.95
C ASP A 75 -19.65 0.88 -23.87
N CYS A 76 -19.92 0.43 -22.66
CA CYS A 76 -20.35 -0.93 -22.35
C CYS A 76 -21.39 -0.93 -21.25
N ASP A 77 -21.91 -2.10 -20.91
CA ASP A 77 -22.88 -2.22 -19.81
C ASP A 77 -22.17 -2.42 -18.46
N VAL A 78 -22.92 -2.25 -17.37
CA VAL A 78 -22.41 -2.38 -16.01
C VAL A 78 -21.91 -3.79 -15.72
N SER A 79 -22.55 -4.81 -16.30
CA SER A 79 -22.10 -6.19 -16.11
C SER A 79 -20.71 -6.43 -16.72
N THR A 80 -20.41 -5.80 -17.84
CA THR A 80 -19.09 -5.84 -18.47
C THR A 80 -18.04 -5.16 -17.59
N VAL A 81 -18.40 -4.01 -16.99
CA VAL A 81 -17.52 -3.32 -16.03
C VAL A 81 -17.20 -4.23 -14.85
N ASN A 82 -18.21 -4.83 -14.24
CA ASN A 82 -18.00 -5.70 -13.07
C ASN A 82 -17.13 -6.91 -13.41
N ARG A 83 -17.36 -7.54 -14.53
CA ARG A 83 -16.57 -8.69 -14.98
C ARG A 83 -15.11 -8.33 -15.19
N ASN A 84 -14.84 -7.22 -15.85
CA ASN A 84 -13.48 -6.79 -16.13
C ASN A 84 -12.79 -6.25 -14.86
N LYS A 85 -13.52 -5.58 -13.98
CA LYS A 85 -13.00 -5.18 -12.68
C LYS A 85 -12.51 -6.42 -11.91
N ASN A 86 -13.33 -7.44 -11.80
CA ASN A 86 -12.98 -8.66 -11.09
C ASN A 86 -11.77 -9.35 -11.73
N ARG A 87 -11.73 -9.40 -13.05
CA ARG A 87 -10.59 -9.95 -13.79
C ARG A 87 -9.29 -9.21 -13.48
N LEU A 88 -9.31 -7.88 -13.53
CA LEU A 88 -8.14 -7.05 -13.24
C LEU A 88 -7.70 -7.18 -11.78
N ILE A 89 -8.65 -7.21 -10.84
CA ILE A 89 -8.34 -7.42 -9.41
C ILE A 89 -7.67 -8.77 -9.19
N ASN A 90 -8.16 -9.82 -9.85
CA ASN A 90 -7.53 -11.14 -9.76
C ASN A 90 -6.09 -11.13 -10.31
N LEU A 91 -5.85 -10.44 -11.42
CA LEU A 91 -4.51 -10.30 -11.97
C LEU A 91 -3.58 -9.54 -11.02
N LEU A 92 -4.09 -8.47 -10.39
CA LEU A 92 -3.32 -7.72 -9.39
C LEU A 92 -3.00 -8.58 -8.16
N GLN A 93 -3.95 -9.39 -7.68
CA GLN A 93 -3.71 -10.29 -6.55
C GLN A 93 -2.59 -11.29 -6.86
N ILE A 94 -2.59 -11.86 -8.05
CA ILE A 94 -1.53 -12.79 -8.48
C ILE A 94 -0.17 -12.08 -8.45
N ARG A 95 -0.10 -10.84 -8.93
CA ARG A 95 1.14 -10.06 -8.94
C ARG A 95 1.59 -9.67 -7.52
N LEU A 96 0.66 -9.16 -6.71
CA LEU A 96 0.97 -8.66 -5.37
C LEU A 96 1.34 -9.77 -4.39
N PHE A 97 0.82 -10.97 -4.58
CA PHE A 97 1.10 -12.12 -3.73
C PHE A 97 2.04 -13.14 -4.39
N SER A 98 2.77 -12.73 -5.42
CA SER A 98 3.84 -13.55 -5.97
C SER A 98 4.98 -13.72 -4.97
N ASP A 99 5.74 -14.81 -5.08
CA ASP A 99 6.88 -15.06 -4.20
C ASP A 99 7.91 -13.93 -4.26
N GLU A 100 8.13 -13.37 -5.45
CA GLU A 100 9.06 -12.24 -5.64
C GLU A 100 8.63 -11.02 -4.83
N VAL A 101 7.34 -10.66 -4.88
CA VAL A 101 6.81 -9.51 -4.14
C VAL A 101 6.85 -9.79 -2.63
N ILE A 102 6.47 -10.98 -2.20
CA ILE A 102 6.53 -11.36 -0.79
C ILE A 102 7.96 -11.24 -0.28
N GLN A 103 8.95 -11.69 -1.03
CA GLN A 103 10.35 -11.52 -0.67
C GLN A 103 10.74 -10.05 -0.56
N GLN A 104 10.28 -9.19 -1.47
CA GLN A 104 10.53 -7.76 -1.39
C GLN A 104 9.93 -7.11 -0.15
N ILE A 105 8.76 -7.57 0.29
CA ILE A 105 8.09 -7.05 1.48
C ILE A 105 8.85 -7.47 2.75
N PHE A 106 9.34 -8.70 2.82
CA PHE A 106 9.94 -9.26 4.02
C PHE A 106 11.48 -9.26 4.03
N SER A 107 12.13 -8.78 2.97
CA SER A 107 13.59 -8.69 2.88
C SER A 107 14.07 -7.29 3.25
N TYR A 108 14.14 -7.02 4.51
CA TYR A 108 14.71 -5.76 4.99
C TYR A 108 16.05 -6.00 5.68
#